data_6fd8eb5679ffb03e8281a2714869e0e6
#
_entry.id   6fd8eb5679ffb03e8281a2714869e0e6
#
_cell.length_a   1.000
_cell.length_b   1.000
_cell.length_c   1.000
_cell.angle_alpha   90.00
_cell.angle_beta   90.00
_cell.angle_gamma   90.00
#
_symmetry.space_group_name_H-M   'P 1'
#
loop_
_entity.id
_entity.type
_entity.pdbx_description
1 polymer ?
#
loop_
_entity_poly.entity_id
_entity_poly.type
_entity_poly.pdbx_seq_one_letter_code
_entity_poly.pdbx_strand_id
1 'polypeptide(L)'
;QAEDGIRDQPRSRGLGDVYKRQAMNDFYTARWKQVRHIEGASQRIQEDTMRFAAIMEGLGVAFVDSVMTLIAFLPVLAALSIHVETLPIIGAIPYPLVTLSIVWSIFGTVLLLVAGIKLPGLEFKNQRVEAAFRKELVLGEENEDSAQPVTLKELFSNVRRNYFRIYLHYTYFNLFRYLYLQADNVIVYIFLIPTIVSGRITLGIMNQILRAFGQVASSFQFLVSSWTTIIELISIYKRLQAFEASIRDQPLPQIDQEFIESGLRET
;
A
#
# COMPACT_ATOMS: atom_id res chain seq x y z
N GLN A 1 -8.87 -31.47 18.48
CA GLN A 1 -7.39 -31.25 18.41
C GLN A 1 -6.75 -31.61 17.05
N ALA A 2 -7.52 -31.76 15.97
CA ALA A 2 -7.02 -32.10 14.63
C ALA A 2 -7.30 -31.02 13.56
N GLU A 3 -7.94 -29.90 13.90
CA GLU A 3 -8.30 -28.86 12.90
C GLU A 3 -7.36 -27.66 12.86
N ASP A 4 -6.49 -27.46 13.85
CA ASP A 4 -5.55 -26.33 13.85
C ASP A 4 -4.26 -26.56 13.03
N GLY A 5 -3.99 -27.79 12.58
CA GLY A 5 -2.79 -28.12 11.79
C GLY A 5 -2.87 -27.77 10.29
N ILE A 6 -4.03 -27.41 9.77
CA ILE A 6 -4.23 -27.19 8.32
C ILE A 6 -4.12 -25.70 7.92
N ARG A 7 -4.12 -24.77 8.89
CA ARG A 7 -4.04 -23.33 8.60
C ARG A 7 -2.63 -22.79 8.35
N ASP A 8 -1.61 -23.53 8.72
CA ASP A 8 -0.19 -23.12 8.54
C ASP A 8 0.57 -23.89 7.44
N GLN A 9 -0.12 -24.44 6.45
CA GLN A 9 0.60 -24.78 5.24
C GLN A 9 1.14 -23.48 4.64
N PRO A 10 2.48 -23.35 4.46
CA PRO A 10 3.02 -22.23 3.72
C PRO A 10 2.39 -22.33 2.32
N ARG A 11 1.46 -21.44 2.03
CA ARG A 11 1.03 -21.19 0.65
C ARG A 11 2.33 -21.12 -0.12
N SER A 12 2.45 -21.88 -1.18
CA SER A 12 3.63 -21.95 -2.04
C SER A 12 4.02 -20.52 -2.43
N ARG A 13 4.80 -19.88 -1.58
CA ARG A 13 5.45 -18.61 -1.88
C ARG A 13 6.33 -18.94 -3.06
N GLY A 14 6.13 -18.21 -4.16
CA GLY A 14 6.75 -18.57 -5.41
C GLY A 14 8.27 -18.69 -5.26
N LEU A 15 8.89 -19.58 -6.01
CA LEU A 15 10.34 -19.75 -6.09
C LEU A 15 11.07 -18.41 -6.28
N GLY A 16 10.41 -17.42 -6.90
CA GLY A 16 10.95 -16.08 -7.11
C GLY A 16 11.25 -15.29 -5.83
N ASP A 17 10.42 -15.43 -4.78
CA ASP A 17 10.67 -14.79 -3.48
C ASP A 17 11.92 -15.39 -2.82
N VAL A 18 12.04 -16.72 -2.83
CA VAL A 18 13.18 -17.44 -2.25
C VAL A 18 14.50 -17.06 -2.93
N TYR A 19 14.54 -17.02 -4.27
CA TYR A 19 15.75 -16.65 -5.01
C TYR A 19 16.14 -15.18 -4.83
N LYS A 20 15.19 -14.26 -4.83
CA LYS A 20 15.46 -12.83 -4.58
C LYS A 20 16.01 -12.62 -3.18
N ARG A 21 15.37 -13.21 -2.18
CA ARG A 21 15.82 -13.15 -0.79
C ARG A 21 17.21 -13.76 -0.62
N GLN A 22 17.48 -14.93 -1.25
CA GLN A 22 18.78 -15.56 -1.21
C GLN A 22 19.84 -14.65 -1.81
N ALA A 23 19.63 -14.10 -3.02
CA ALA A 23 20.60 -13.22 -3.66
C ALA A 23 20.92 -11.98 -2.81
N MET A 24 19.90 -11.35 -2.18
CA MET A 24 20.10 -10.21 -1.28
C MET A 24 20.85 -10.63 -0.01
N ASN A 25 20.47 -11.76 0.59
CA ASN A 25 21.12 -12.28 1.78
C ASN A 25 22.61 -12.60 1.51
N ASP A 26 22.91 -13.27 0.40
CA ASP A 26 24.28 -13.62 0.01
C ASP A 26 25.12 -12.36 -0.23
N PHE A 27 24.55 -11.34 -0.86
CA PHE A 27 25.20 -10.04 -1.09
C PHE A 27 25.59 -9.35 0.22
N TYR A 28 24.68 -9.29 1.20
CA TYR A 28 24.90 -8.60 2.47
C TYR A 28 25.78 -9.43 3.43
N THR A 29 25.60 -10.75 3.49
CA THR A 29 26.36 -11.63 4.38
C THR A 29 27.84 -11.74 3.94
N ALA A 30 28.10 -11.71 2.63
CA ALA A 30 29.48 -11.62 2.11
C ALA A 30 30.22 -10.37 2.60
N ARG A 31 29.48 -9.30 2.92
CA ARG A 31 30.00 -8.00 3.40
C ARG A 31 29.76 -7.76 4.89
N TRP A 32 29.38 -8.79 5.64
CA TRP A 32 29.02 -8.68 7.05
C TRP A 32 30.04 -7.95 7.90
N LYS A 33 31.33 -8.20 7.67
CA LYS A 33 32.43 -7.55 8.42
C LYS A 33 32.41 -6.02 8.25
N GLN A 34 31.94 -5.52 7.10
CA GLN A 34 31.89 -4.10 6.80
C GLN A 34 30.65 -3.41 7.40
N VAL A 35 29.55 -4.15 7.57
CA VAL A 35 28.27 -3.57 7.96
C VAL A 35 27.83 -3.89 9.39
N ARG A 36 28.47 -4.84 10.06
CA ARG A 36 28.08 -5.30 11.42
C ARG A 36 28.05 -4.20 12.48
N HIS A 37 28.80 -3.09 12.25
CA HIS A 37 28.85 -1.94 13.14
C HIS A 37 27.72 -0.90 12.89
N ILE A 38 27.00 -1.06 11.80
CA ILE A 38 25.85 -0.18 11.47
C ILE A 38 24.67 -0.61 12.34
N GLU A 39 24.08 0.34 13.04
CA GLU A 39 22.90 0.09 13.89
C GLU A 39 21.74 -0.50 13.05
N GLY A 40 21.20 -1.63 13.51
CA GLY A 40 20.11 -2.33 12.81
C GLY A 40 20.53 -3.17 11.60
N ALA A 41 21.82 -3.40 11.34
CA ALA A 41 22.28 -4.18 10.20
C ALA A 41 21.68 -5.59 10.15
N SER A 42 21.60 -6.28 11.28
CA SER A 42 20.99 -7.62 11.38
C SER A 42 19.49 -7.60 11.01
N GLN A 43 18.74 -6.60 11.48
CA GLN A 43 17.33 -6.43 11.15
C GLN A 43 17.14 -6.15 9.66
N ARG A 44 18.00 -5.33 9.06
CA ARG A 44 17.92 -5.01 7.62
C ARG A 44 18.18 -6.23 6.75
N ILE A 45 19.19 -7.03 7.11
CA ILE A 45 19.53 -8.25 6.36
C ILE A 45 18.45 -9.33 6.51
N GLN A 46 17.89 -9.50 7.69
CA GLN A 46 16.91 -10.55 7.95
C GLN A 46 15.48 -10.14 7.62
N GLU A 47 15.00 -9.02 8.19
CA GLU A 47 13.60 -8.63 8.15
C GLU A 47 13.27 -7.81 6.90
N ASP A 48 14.06 -6.76 6.60
CA ASP A 48 13.77 -5.88 5.47
C ASP A 48 13.91 -6.60 4.12
N THR A 49 14.91 -7.47 3.95
CA THR A 49 15.03 -8.26 2.72
C THR A 49 13.88 -9.24 2.55
N MET A 50 13.44 -9.88 3.62
CA MET A 50 12.32 -10.81 3.61
C MET A 50 11.02 -10.07 3.25
N ARG A 51 10.75 -8.94 3.90
CA ARG A 51 9.55 -8.13 3.63
C ARG A 51 9.57 -7.56 2.22
N PHE A 52 10.72 -7.06 1.76
CA PHE A 52 10.88 -6.54 0.40
C PHE A 52 10.54 -7.60 -0.65
N ALA A 53 11.13 -8.79 -0.53
CA ALA A 53 10.89 -9.88 -1.47
C ALA A 53 9.41 -10.31 -1.48
N ALA A 54 8.80 -10.48 -0.31
CA ALA A 54 7.41 -10.90 -0.17
C ALA A 54 6.42 -9.84 -0.73
N ILE A 55 6.67 -8.56 -0.47
CA ILE A 55 5.82 -7.47 -0.98
C ILE A 55 5.97 -7.33 -2.50
N MET A 56 7.21 -7.39 -3.02
CA MET A 56 7.45 -7.34 -4.47
C MET A 56 6.77 -8.48 -5.22
N GLU A 57 6.80 -9.69 -4.67
CA GLU A 57 6.08 -10.81 -5.26
C GLU A 57 4.57 -10.61 -5.22
N GLY A 58 4.01 -10.26 -4.06
CA GLY A 58 2.57 -10.03 -3.90
C GLY A 58 2.04 -8.92 -4.81
N LEU A 59 2.73 -7.77 -4.89
CA LEU A 59 2.37 -6.69 -5.80
C LEU A 59 2.53 -7.08 -7.27
N GLY A 60 3.60 -7.83 -7.61
CA GLY A 60 3.82 -8.31 -8.96
C GLY A 60 2.71 -9.24 -9.44
N VAL A 61 2.32 -10.20 -8.62
CA VAL A 61 1.20 -11.12 -8.93
C VAL A 61 -0.11 -10.35 -9.07
N ALA A 62 -0.42 -9.45 -8.13
CA ALA A 62 -1.65 -8.66 -8.19
C ALA A 62 -1.69 -7.70 -9.40
N PHE A 63 -0.54 -7.16 -9.81
CA PHE A 63 -0.42 -6.36 -11.02
C PHE A 63 -0.71 -7.20 -12.29
N VAL A 64 -0.09 -8.38 -12.40
CA VAL A 64 -0.34 -9.29 -13.53
C VAL A 64 -1.80 -9.72 -13.57
N ASP A 65 -2.40 -10.06 -12.44
CA ASP A 65 -3.83 -10.39 -12.33
C ASP A 65 -4.71 -9.24 -12.83
N SER A 66 -4.42 -8.01 -12.40
CA SER A 66 -5.15 -6.81 -12.85
C SER A 66 -5.05 -6.59 -14.36
N VAL A 67 -3.85 -6.76 -14.94
CA VAL A 67 -3.62 -6.63 -16.38
C VAL A 67 -4.36 -7.72 -17.16
N MET A 68 -4.27 -8.97 -16.71
CA MET A 68 -4.97 -10.11 -17.36
C MET A 68 -6.49 -9.95 -17.29
N THR A 69 -6.99 -9.46 -16.17
CA THR A 69 -8.42 -9.15 -16.00
C THR A 69 -8.87 -8.03 -16.95
N LEU A 70 -8.07 -6.97 -17.13
CA LEU A 70 -8.36 -5.93 -18.12
C LEU A 70 -8.38 -6.49 -19.55
N ILE A 71 -7.40 -7.28 -19.91
CA ILE A 71 -7.34 -7.92 -21.25
C ILE A 71 -8.58 -8.76 -21.50
N ALA A 72 -9.06 -9.51 -20.50
CA ALA A 72 -10.22 -10.38 -20.62
C ALA A 72 -11.55 -9.60 -20.64
N PHE A 73 -11.74 -8.64 -19.74
CA PHE A 73 -13.05 -8.03 -19.49
C PHE A 73 -13.26 -6.68 -20.17
N LEU A 74 -12.21 -5.97 -20.56
CA LEU A 74 -12.35 -4.68 -21.25
C LEU A 74 -13.04 -4.83 -22.61
N PRO A 75 -12.71 -5.82 -23.47
CA PRO A 75 -13.44 -6.08 -24.71
C PRO A 75 -14.90 -6.49 -24.46
N VAL A 76 -15.18 -7.25 -23.41
CA VAL A 76 -16.54 -7.63 -23.01
C VAL A 76 -17.35 -6.40 -22.63
N LEU A 77 -16.77 -5.51 -21.81
CA LEU A 77 -17.42 -4.26 -21.39
C LEU A 77 -17.64 -3.33 -22.61
N ALA A 78 -16.69 -3.27 -23.53
CA ALA A 78 -16.82 -2.51 -24.77
C ALA A 78 -17.97 -3.05 -25.65
N ALA A 79 -18.08 -4.38 -25.80
CA ALA A 79 -19.20 -5.01 -26.52
C ALA A 79 -20.55 -4.73 -25.85
N LEU A 80 -20.63 -4.79 -24.51
CA LEU A 80 -21.83 -4.48 -23.76
C LEU A 80 -22.22 -2.99 -23.82
N SER A 81 -21.28 -2.11 -24.10
CA SER A 81 -21.52 -0.66 -24.27
C SER A 81 -22.52 -0.35 -25.41
N ILE A 82 -22.70 -1.24 -26.38
CA ILE A 82 -23.67 -1.10 -27.47
C ILE A 82 -25.12 -0.98 -26.94
N HIS A 83 -25.40 -1.58 -25.80
CA HIS A 83 -26.75 -1.53 -25.19
C HIS A 83 -27.05 -0.22 -24.45
N VAL A 84 -26.03 0.64 -24.25
CA VAL A 84 -26.13 1.91 -23.51
C VAL A 84 -25.79 3.05 -24.46
N GLU A 85 -26.81 3.69 -25.05
CA GLU A 85 -26.60 4.74 -26.06
C GLU A 85 -26.23 6.08 -25.43
N THR A 86 -26.79 6.39 -24.27
CA THR A 86 -26.62 7.70 -23.61
C THR A 86 -26.34 7.54 -22.14
N LEU A 87 -25.32 8.24 -21.67
CA LEU A 87 -25.09 8.42 -20.23
C LEU A 87 -25.88 9.65 -19.73
N PRO A 88 -26.53 9.56 -18.54
CA PRO A 88 -27.11 10.74 -17.91
C PRO A 88 -26.01 11.79 -17.73
N ILE A 89 -26.30 13.05 -18.07
CA ILE A 89 -25.42 14.22 -17.95
C ILE A 89 -24.40 14.38 -19.10
N ILE A 90 -23.82 13.30 -19.65
CA ILE A 90 -22.69 13.37 -20.58
C ILE A 90 -23.13 13.20 -22.06
N GLY A 91 -24.30 12.56 -22.27
CA GLY A 91 -24.85 12.33 -23.62
C GLY A 91 -24.31 11.07 -24.31
N ALA A 92 -24.32 11.07 -25.65
CA ALA A 92 -23.87 9.93 -26.45
C ALA A 92 -22.34 9.96 -26.61
N ILE A 93 -21.65 8.94 -26.12
CA ILE A 93 -20.21 8.78 -26.20
C ILE A 93 -19.88 7.38 -26.74
N PRO A 94 -18.82 7.21 -27.53
CA PRO A 94 -18.37 5.89 -27.93
C PRO A 94 -17.92 5.09 -26.68
N TYR A 95 -18.37 3.83 -26.57
CA TYR A 95 -18.08 2.95 -25.46
C TYR A 95 -18.38 3.52 -24.06
N PRO A 96 -19.64 3.92 -23.78
CA PRO A 96 -19.99 4.66 -22.56
C PRO A 96 -19.63 3.94 -21.27
N LEU A 97 -19.74 2.62 -21.20
CA LEU A 97 -19.40 1.85 -20.00
C LEU A 97 -17.88 1.81 -19.74
N VAL A 98 -17.07 1.73 -20.79
CA VAL A 98 -15.60 1.77 -20.67
C VAL A 98 -15.17 3.15 -20.21
N THR A 99 -15.70 4.21 -20.84
CA THR A 99 -15.40 5.59 -20.44
C THR A 99 -15.79 5.84 -18.98
N LEU A 100 -16.99 5.38 -18.57
CA LEU A 100 -17.44 5.48 -17.19
C LEU A 100 -16.49 4.77 -16.23
N SER A 101 -16.06 3.54 -16.53
CA SER A 101 -15.18 2.78 -15.66
C SER A 101 -13.82 3.45 -15.48
N ILE A 102 -13.24 4.01 -16.56
CA ILE A 102 -11.97 4.74 -16.51
C ILE A 102 -12.11 6.03 -15.69
N VAL A 103 -13.09 6.86 -15.99
CA VAL A 103 -13.33 8.14 -15.30
C VAL A 103 -13.58 7.91 -13.81
N TRP A 104 -14.44 6.93 -13.49
CA TRP A 104 -14.76 6.57 -12.11
C TRP A 104 -13.54 6.06 -11.35
N SER A 105 -12.71 5.23 -11.98
CA SER A 105 -11.49 4.71 -11.36
C SER A 105 -10.44 5.79 -11.15
N ILE A 106 -10.27 6.72 -12.10
CA ILE A 106 -9.40 7.89 -11.94
C ILE A 106 -9.90 8.76 -10.79
N PHE A 107 -11.21 9.04 -10.74
CA PHE A 107 -11.80 9.82 -9.65
C PHE A 107 -11.53 9.18 -8.29
N GLY A 108 -11.76 7.88 -8.13
CA GLY A 108 -11.47 7.15 -6.90
C GLY A 108 -9.99 7.16 -6.53
N THR A 109 -9.11 6.97 -7.51
CA THR A 109 -7.66 7.04 -7.30
C THR A 109 -7.24 8.41 -6.79
N VAL A 110 -7.68 9.49 -7.43
CA VAL A 110 -7.37 10.86 -7.01
C VAL A 110 -7.94 11.16 -5.62
N LEU A 111 -9.20 10.79 -5.36
CA LEU A 111 -9.86 10.97 -4.07
C LEU A 111 -9.03 10.31 -2.93
N LEU A 112 -8.63 9.07 -3.12
CA LEU A 112 -7.91 8.32 -2.10
C LEU A 112 -6.44 8.75 -1.97
N LEU A 113 -5.80 9.17 -3.07
CA LEU A 113 -4.47 9.79 -3.01
C LEU A 113 -4.50 11.06 -2.16
N VAL A 114 -5.47 11.94 -2.39
CA VAL A 114 -5.62 13.19 -1.62
C VAL A 114 -5.91 12.90 -0.14
N ALA A 115 -6.82 11.96 0.13
CA ALA A 115 -7.14 11.56 1.51
C ALA A 115 -5.96 10.90 2.23
N GLY A 116 -5.12 10.13 1.52
CA GLY A 116 -4.02 9.34 2.06
C GLY A 116 -2.64 10.01 2.02
N ILE A 117 -2.49 11.19 1.43
CA ILE A 117 -1.18 11.80 1.16
C ILE A 117 -0.30 12.03 2.40
N LYS A 118 -0.91 12.24 3.56
CA LYS A 118 -0.21 12.47 4.84
C LYS A 118 0.15 11.18 5.58
N LEU A 119 -0.46 10.05 5.24
CA LEU A 119 -0.26 8.80 5.97
C LEU A 119 1.19 8.29 5.96
N PRO A 120 1.93 8.29 4.82
CA PRO A 120 3.31 7.83 4.80
C PRO A 120 4.23 8.59 5.75
N GLY A 121 4.08 9.92 5.80
CA GLY A 121 4.88 10.77 6.69
C GLY A 121 4.55 10.54 8.18
N LEU A 122 3.28 10.31 8.49
CA LEU A 122 2.85 9.98 9.85
C LEU A 122 3.33 8.61 10.30
N GLU A 123 3.29 7.60 9.43
CA GLU A 123 3.84 6.26 9.71
C GLU A 123 5.35 6.31 9.95
N PHE A 124 6.08 7.04 9.11
CA PHE A 124 7.51 7.22 9.30
C PHE A 124 7.81 7.88 10.67
N LYS A 125 7.05 8.93 11.02
CA LYS A 125 7.18 9.59 12.33
C LYS A 125 6.84 8.61 13.47
N ASN A 126 5.87 7.71 13.29
CA ASN A 126 5.52 6.71 14.28
C ASN A 126 6.68 5.77 14.59
N GLN A 127 7.28 5.22 13.56
CA GLN A 127 8.43 4.33 13.70
C GLN A 127 9.59 5.01 14.45
N ARG A 128 9.79 6.31 14.22
CA ARG A 128 10.82 7.10 14.90
C ARG A 128 10.54 7.30 16.39
N VAL A 129 9.32 7.71 16.75
CA VAL A 129 8.99 7.96 18.17
C VAL A 129 8.97 6.65 18.96
N GLU A 130 8.57 5.55 18.34
CA GLU A 130 8.66 4.21 18.94
C GLU A 130 10.10 3.74 19.11
N ALA A 131 10.95 3.96 18.11
CA ALA A 131 12.37 3.63 18.20
C ALA A 131 13.07 4.40 19.32
N ALA A 132 12.77 5.70 19.48
CA ALA A 132 13.31 6.50 20.57
C ALA A 132 12.86 5.98 21.95
N PHE A 133 11.58 5.64 22.10
CA PHE A 133 11.07 5.07 23.35
C PHE A 133 11.70 3.70 23.66
N ARG A 134 11.82 2.83 22.66
CA ARG A 134 12.47 1.52 22.80
C ARG A 134 13.95 1.65 23.17
N LYS A 135 14.67 2.58 22.53
CA LYS A 135 16.07 2.84 22.82
C LYS A 135 16.29 3.20 24.28
N GLU A 136 15.46 4.10 24.82
CA GLU A 136 15.57 4.50 26.23
C GLU A 136 15.28 3.33 27.19
N LEU A 137 14.30 2.48 26.86
CA LEU A 137 14.03 1.28 27.66
C LEU A 137 15.22 0.31 27.68
N VAL A 138 15.81 0.05 26.50
CA VAL A 138 17.00 -0.83 26.40
C VAL A 138 18.20 -0.27 27.15
N LEU A 139 18.43 1.04 27.06
CA LEU A 139 19.49 1.70 27.85
C LEU A 139 19.26 1.57 29.34
N GLY A 140 17.98 1.61 29.79
CA GLY A 140 17.61 1.41 31.19
C GLY A 140 17.81 -0.02 31.69
N GLU A 141 17.83 -1.03 30.79
CA GLU A 141 18.17 -2.42 31.15
C GLU A 141 19.66 -2.58 31.45
N GLU A 142 20.52 -1.77 30.81
CA GLU A 142 21.98 -1.85 30.93
C GLU A 142 22.53 -0.88 31.98
N ASN A 143 21.81 0.23 32.28
CA ASN A 143 22.28 1.31 33.14
C ASN A 143 21.12 1.85 34.00
N GLU A 144 21.21 1.69 35.34
CA GLU A 144 20.22 2.13 36.31
C GLU A 144 19.98 3.65 36.31
N ASP A 145 20.96 4.45 35.87
CA ASP A 145 20.82 5.90 35.76
C ASP A 145 20.03 6.36 34.53
N SER A 146 19.80 5.45 33.58
CA SER A 146 19.01 5.68 32.37
C SER A 146 17.52 5.34 32.60
N ALA A 147 16.70 5.61 31.61
CA ALA A 147 15.24 5.29 31.64
C ALA A 147 14.51 5.88 32.86
N GLN A 148 14.83 7.10 33.24
CA GLN A 148 14.14 7.77 34.34
C GLN A 148 12.63 7.85 34.05
N PRO A 149 11.75 7.68 35.07
CA PRO A 149 10.29 7.68 34.87
C PRO A 149 9.74 8.92 34.19
N VAL A 150 10.36 10.10 34.39
CA VAL A 150 9.97 11.35 33.76
C VAL A 150 10.26 11.31 32.26
N THR A 151 11.45 10.87 31.85
CA THR A 151 11.87 10.74 30.44
C THR A 151 11.01 9.71 29.72
N LEU A 152 10.78 8.55 30.31
CA LEU A 152 9.91 7.51 29.74
C LEU A 152 8.47 8.00 29.56
N LYS A 153 7.93 8.76 30.50
CA LYS A 153 6.60 9.35 30.42
C LYS A 153 6.49 10.38 29.30
N GLU A 154 7.53 11.17 29.08
CA GLU A 154 7.59 12.16 28.00
C GLU A 154 7.66 11.45 26.63
N LEU A 155 8.57 10.50 26.45
CA LEU A 155 8.71 9.71 25.24
C LEU A 155 7.42 8.97 24.91
N PHE A 156 6.78 8.33 25.89
CA PHE A 156 5.50 7.68 25.69
C PHE A 156 4.38 8.67 25.35
N SER A 157 4.40 9.87 25.90
CA SER A 157 3.44 10.92 25.53
C SER A 157 3.58 11.30 24.06
N ASN A 158 4.80 11.34 23.51
CA ASN A 158 5.05 11.60 22.09
C ASN A 158 4.53 10.44 21.22
N VAL A 159 4.77 9.19 21.62
CA VAL A 159 4.20 8.00 20.96
C VAL A 159 2.68 8.12 20.93
N ARG A 160 2.03 8.31 22.08
CA ARG A 160 0.58 8.44 22.19
C ARG A 160 0.01 9.55 21.30
N ARG A 161 0.62 10.76 21.32
CA ARG A 161 0.18 11.89 20.50
C ARG A 161 0.26 11.56 19.01
N ASN A 162 1.32 10.87 18.59
CA ASN A 162 1.48 10.49 17.21
C ASN A 162 0.45 9.42 16.78
N TYR A 163 0.17 8.43 17.63
CA TYR A 163 -0.87 7.44 17.39
C TYR A 163 -2.25 8.09 17.20
N PHE A 164 -2.63 9.05 18.04
CA PHE A 164 -3.90 9.76 17.85
C PHE A 164 -3.97 10.48 16.49
N ARG A 165 -2.87 11.09 16.04
CA ARG A 165 -2.82 11.73 14.72
C ARG A 165 -2.94 10.72 13.60
N ILE A 166 -2.22 9.61 13.70
CA ILE A 166 -2.30 8.52 12.70
C ILE A 166 -3.73 7.97 12.63
N TYR A 167 -4.31 7.58 13.75
CA TYR A 167 -5.67 7.04 13.76
C TYR A 167 -6.71 8.02 13.22
N LEU A 168 -6.58 9.31 13.49
CA LEU A 168 -7.47 10.32 12.93
C LEU A 168 -7.36 10.35 11.38
N HIS A 169 -6.14 10.35 10.85
CA HIS A 169 -5.93 10.35 9.40
C HIS A 169 -6.37 9.03 8.75
N TYR A 170 -6.12 7.88 9.38
CA TYR A 170 -6.67 6.60 8.93
C TYR A 170 -8.19 6.56 8.97
N THR A 171 -8.82 7.19 9.96
CA THR A 171 -10.28 7.29 10.04
C THR A 171 -10.84 8.05 8.83
N TYR A 172 -10.27 9.21 8.51
CA TYR A 172 -10.65 9.97 7.31
C TYR A 172 -10.41 9.17 6.03
N PHE A 173 -9.21 8.60 5.89
CA PHE A 173 -8.87 7.79 4.73
C PHE A 173 -9.84 6.62 4.55
N ASN A 174 -10.10 5.88 5.60
CA ASN A 174 -11.03 4.75 5.57
C ASN A 174 -12.46 5.19 5.30
N LEU A 175 -12.90 6.32 5.86
CA LEU A 175 -14.22 6.87 5.58
C LEU A 175 -14.40 7.15 4.07
N PHE A 176 -13.46 7.88 3.45
CA PHE A 176 -13.50 8.15 2.01
C PHE A 176 -13.36 6.87 1.18
N ARG A 177 -12.50 5.95 1.61
CA ARG A 177 -12.34 4.65 0.95
C ARG A 177 -13.63 3.84 0.95
N TYR A 178 -14.27 3.70 2.10
CA TYR A 178 -15.52 2.93 2.19
C TYR A 178 -16.68 3.64 1.47
N LEU A 179 -16.78 4.95 1.54
CA LEU A 179 -17.77 5.71 0.76
C LEU A 179 -17.58 5.49 -0.74
N TYR A 180 -16.34 5.55 -1.23
CA TYR A 180 -16.03 5.29 -2.63
C TYR A 180 -16.36 3.85 -3.03
N LEU A 181 -15.98 2.86 -2.25
CA LEU A 181 -16.29 1.45 -2.52
C LEU A 181 -17.80 1.16 -2.50
N GLN A 182 -18.56 1.81 -1.64
CA GLN A 182 -20.02 1.69 -1.65
C GLN A 182 -20.64 2.43 -2.85
N ALA A 183 -20.11 3.61 -3.18
CA ALA A 183 -20.55 4.34 -4.36
C ALA A 183 -20.25 3.54 -5.65
N ASP A 184 -19.15 2.82 -5.72
CA ASP A 184 -18.78 1.94 -6.84
C ASP A 184 -19.86 0.91 -7.15
N ASN A 185 -20.48 0.33 -6.12
CA ASN A 185 -21.58 -0.62 -6.28
C ASN A 185 -22.88 0.02 -6.82
N VAL A 186 -23.08 1.32 -6.58
CA VAL A 186 -24.34 2.02 -6.91
C VAL A 186 -24.24 2.78 -8.22
N ILE A 187 -23.06 3.28 -8.55
CA ILE A 187 -22.83 4.18 -9.69
C ILE A 187 -23.31 3.59 -11.01
N VAL A 188 -23.03 2.31 -11.23
CA VAL A 188 -23.41 1.62 -12.47
C VAL A 188 -24.93 1.57 -12.62
N TYR A 189 -25.66 1.31 -11.55
CA TYR A 189 -27.12 1.32 -11.57
C TYR A 189 -27.68 2.72 -11.93
N ILE A 190 -27.11 3.77 -11.31
CA ILE A 190 -27.55 5.16 -11.60
C ILE A 190 -27.39 5.47 -13.09
N PHE A 191 -26.25 5.07 -13.69
CA PHE A 191 -26.01 5.33 -15.11
C PHE A 191 -26.82 4.42 -16.04
N LEU A 192 -27.26 3.24 -15.57
CA LEU A 192 -28.12 2.34 -16.34
C LEU A 192 -29.61 2.67 -16.22
N ILE A 193 -30.07 3.50 -15.28
CA ILE A 193 -31.50 3.83 -15.08
C ILE A 193 -32.19 4.21 -16.39
N PRO A 194 -31.68 5.12 -17.25
CA PRO A 194 -32.40 5.48 -18.50
C PRO A 194 -32.55 4.27 -19.43
N THR A 195 -31.53 3.42 -19.51
CA THR A 195 -31.55 2.23 -20.37
C THR A 195 -32.47 1.13 -19.82
N ILE A 196 -32.55 0.99 -18.50
CA ILE A 196 -33.49 0.08 -17.82
C ILE A 196 -34.91 0.53 -18.04
N VAL A 197 -35.23 1.82 -17.80
CA VAL A 197 -36.55 2.38 -17.95
C VAL A 197 -37.05 2.31 -19.40
N SER A 198 -36.19 2.45 -20.38
CA SER A 198 -36.51 2.30 -21.80
C SER A 198 -36.78 0.84 -22.23
N GLY A 199 -36.58 -0.14 -21.34
CA GLY A 199 -36.80 -1.57 -21.63
C GLY A 199 -35.78 -2.17 -22.62
N ARG A 200 -34.69 -1.49 -22.92
CA ARG A 200 -33.69 -1.92 -23.93
C ARG A 200 -32.77 -3.02 -23.46
N ILE A 201 -32.63 -3.21 -22.15
CA ILE A 201 -31.79 -4.27 -21.57
C ILE A 201 -32.62 -5.22 -20.72
N THR A 202 -32.29 -6.49 -20.83
CA THR A 202 -32.83 -7.57 -19.99
C THR A 202 -32.07 -7.62 -18.67
N LEU A 203 -32.65 -8.26 -17.66
CA LEU A 203 -31.97 -8.52 -16.38
C LEU A 203 -30.64 -9.28 -16.57
N GLY A 204 -30.58 -10.18 -17.56
CA GLY A 204 -29.37 -10.92 -17.91
C GLY A 204 -28.24 -10.00 -18.41
N ILE A 205 -28.56 -9.09 -19.35
CA ILE A 205 -27.61 -8.09 -19.87
C ILE A 205 -27.16 -7.14 -18.76
N MET A 206 -28.08 -6.68 -17.91
CA MET A 206 -27.73 -5.85 -16.75
C MET A 206 -26.72 -6.54 -15.83
N ASN A 207 -26.94 -7.80 -15.47
CA ASN A 207 -26.02 -8.55 -14.65
C ASN A 207 -24.65 -8.76 -15.32
N GLN A 208 -24.60 -8.95 -16.63
CA GLN A 208 -23.34 -9.02 -17.38
C GLN A 208 -22.58 -7.70 -17.33
N ILE A 209 -23.28 -6.58 -17.52
CA ILE A 209 -22.71 -5.22 -17.41
C ILE A 209 -22.12 -5.02 -16.02
N LEU A 210 -22.89 -5.29 -14.96
CA LEU A 210 -22.43 -5.12 -13.58
C LEU A 210 -21.16 -5.92 -13.27
N ARG A 211 -21.14 -7.20 -13.70
CA ARG A 211 -19.97 -8.07 -13.50
C ARG A 211 -18.75 -7.59 -14.29
N ALA A 212 -18.91 -7.30 -15.59
CA ALA A 212 -17.81 -6.85 -16.43
C ALA A 212 -17.29 -5.49 -15.96
N PHE A 213 -18.18 -4.56 -15.59
CA PHE A 213 -17.79 -3.27 -15.03
C PHE A 213 -17.00 -3.43 -13.73
N GLY A 214 -17.49 -4.24 -12.79
CA GLY A 214 -16.80 -4.50 -11.52
C GLY A 214 -15.40 -5.08 -11.72
N GLN A 215 -15.22 -6.01 -12.67
CA GLN A 215 -13.90 -6.58 -12.99
C GLN A 215 -12.95 -5.51 -13.58
N VAL A 216 -13.44 -4.70 -14.51
CA VAL A 216 -12.63 -3.64 -15.12
C VAL A 216 -12.32 -2.54 -14.10
N ALA A 217 -13.30 -2.10 -13.33
CA ALA A 217 -13.12 -1.08 -12.30
C ALA A 217 -12.13 -1.54 -11.21
N SER A 218 -12.24 -2.78 -10.70
CA SER A 218 -11.31 -3.32 -9.70
C SER A 218 -9.88 -3.39 -10.20
N SER A 219 -9.69 -3.72 -11.49
CA SER A 219 -8.37 -3.76 -12.11
C SER A 219 -7.74 -2.36 -12.23
N PHE A 220 -8.50 -1.34 -12.60
CA PHE A 220 -8.02 0.04 -12.59
C PHE A 220 -7.75 0.55 -11.16
N GLN A 221 -8.47 0.04 -10.17
CA GLN A 221 -8.29 0.39 -8.76
C GLN A 221 -7.14 -0.35 -8.07
N PHE A 222 -6.38 -1.16 -8.80
CA PHE A 222 -5.24 -1.92 -8.25
C PHE A 222 -4.29 -1.02 -7.43
N LEU A 223 -3.91 0.16 -7.98
CA LEU A 223 -3.03 1.10 -7.28
C LEU A 223 -3.64 1.62 -5.97
N VAL A 224 -4.95 1.83 -5.96
CA VAL A 224 -5.69 2.29 -4.78
C VAL A 224 -5.76 1.19 -3.71
N SER A 225 -6.08 -0.02 -4.12
CA SER A 225 -6.17 -1.17 -3.21
C SER A 225 -4.82 -1.56 -2.64
N SER A 226 -3.75 -1.41 -3.42
CA SER A 226 -2.38 -1.75 -3.03
C SER A 226 -1.60 -0.58 -2.41
N TRP A 227 -2.23 0.59 -2.21
CA TRP A 227 -1.54 1.83 -1.81
C TRP A 227 -0.71 1.70 -0.53
N THR A 228 -1.28 1.13 0.51
CA THR A 228 -0.58 0.90 1.79
C THR A 228 0.64 -0.01 1.63
N THR A 229 0.50 -1.06 0.85
CA THR A 229 1.57 -2.01 0.55
C THR A 229 2.68 -1.37 -0.30
N ILE A 230 2.30 -0.49 -1.24
CA ILE A 230 3.26 0.28 -2.05
C ILE A 230 4.06 1.25 -1.16
N ILE A 231 3.40 1.92 -0.21
CA ILE A 231 4.08 2.81 0.75
C ILE A 231 5.07 2.01 1.61
N GLU A 232 4.66 0.86 2.12
CA GLU A 232 5.54 -0.03 2.89
C GLU A 232 6.75 -0.45 2.06
N LEU A 233 6.53 -0.87 0.80
CA LEU A 233 7.61 -1.23 -0.12
C LEU A 233 8.61 -0.09 -0.33
N ILE A 234 8.12 1.13 -0.58
CA ILE A 234 8.97 2.30 -0.76
C ILE A 234 9.78 2.59 0.50
N SER A 235 9.18 2.47 1.68
CA SER A 235 9.86 2.66 2.96
C SER A 235 10.99 1.64 3.16
N ILE A 236 10.72 0.35 2.90
CA ILE A 236 11.72 -0.71 2.99
C ILE A 236 12.83 -0.49 1.96
N TYR A 237 12.47 -0.17 0.71
CA TYR A 237 13.44 0.11 -0.35
C TYR A 237 14.40 1.24 0.01
N LYS A 238 13.89 2.35 0.56
CA LYS A 238 14.73 3.47 1.02
C LYS A 238 15.70 3.05 2.12
N ARG A 239 15.26 2.24 3.08
CA ARG A 239 16.14 1.72 4.13
C ARG A 239 17.24 0.82 3.58
N LEU A 240 16.92 -0.07 2.65
CA LEU A 240 17.90 -0.92 1.98
C LEU A 240 18.86 -0.10 1.12
N GLN A 241 18.38 0.91 0.42
CA GLN A 241 19.22 1.83 -0.37
C GLN A 241 20.20 2.61 0.51
N ALA A 242 19.74 3.15 1.65
CA ALA A 242 20.61 3.82 2.62
C ALA A 242 21.67 2.86 3.19
N PHE A 243 21.29 1.61 3.47
CA PHE A 243 22.21 0.56 3.92
C PHE A 243 23.25 0.21 2.85
N GLU A 244 22.86 0.09 1.58
CA GLU A 244 23.80 -0.14 0.47
C GLU A 244 24.72 1.06 0.20
N ALA A 245 24.25 2.28 0.35
CA ALA A 245 25.07 3.48 0.26
C ALA A 245 26.20 3.46 1.30
N SER A 246 25.87 3.05 2.54
CA SER A 246 26.85 2.89 3.62
C SER A 246 27.90 1.79 3.32
N ILE A 247 27.52 0.72 2.60
CA ILE A 247 28.45 -0.34 2.17
C ILE A 247 29.42 0.15 1.10
N ARG A 248 28.95 1.08 0.25
CA ARG A 248 29.72 1.58 -0.90
C ARG A 248 30.47 2.88 -0.63
N ASP A 249 30.48 3.36 0.63
CA ASP A 249 31.00 4.68 1.02
C ASP A 249 30.44 5.82 0.15
N GLN A 250 29.19 5.69 -0.27
CA GLN A 250 28.47 6.72 -1.03
C GLN A 250 27.72 7.66 -0.10
N PRO A 251 27.53 8.93 -0.48
CA PRO A 251 26.71 9.83 0.31
C PRO A 251 25.29 9.27 0.46
N LEU A 252 24.71 9.43 1.66
CA LEU A 252 23.34 9.01 1.95
C LEU A 252 22.38 9.70 0.97
N PRO A 253 21.27 9.05 0.59
CA PRO A 253 20.24 9.67 -0.22
C PRO A 253 19.77 10.98 0.38
N GLN A 254 19.49 11.99 -0.45
CA GLN A 254 19.12 13.36 -0.01
C GLN A 254 18.03 13.42 1.05
N ILE A 255 17.08 12.50 1.04
CA ILE A 255 15.99 12.42 2.03
C ILE A 255 16.52 12.14 3.45
N ASP A 256 17.57 11.34 3.57
CA ASP A 256 18.19 11.07 4.87
C ASP A 256 19.08 12.23 5.33
N GLN A 257 19.62 13.01 4.39
CA GLN A 257 20.37 14.24 4.70
C GLN A 257 19.45 15.34 5.23
N GLU A 258 18.32 15.61 4.57
CA GLU A 258 17.31 16.56 5.07
C GLU A 258 16.77 16.16 6.44
N PHE A 259 16.69 14.86 6.70
CA PHE A 259 16.21 14.33 7.97
C PHE A 259 17.22 14.54 9.11
N ILE A 260 18.50 14.27 8.86
CA ILE A 260 19.60 14.52 9.82
C ILE A 260 19.70 16.01 10.12
N GLU A 261 19.61 16.85 9.09
CA GLU A 261 19.64 18.32 9.24
C GLU A 261 18.43 18.86 10.00
N SER A 262 17.23 18.31 9.78
CA SER A 262 16.03 18.70 10.53
C SER A 262 16.09 18.26 11.99
N GLY A 263 16.65 17.09 12.27
CA GLY A 263 16.88 16.60 13.63
C GLY A 263 17.92 17.39 14.41
N LEU A 264 18.94 17.94 13.74
CA LEU A 264 19.94 18.82 14.36
C LEU A 264 19.42 20.24 14.62
N ARG A 265 18.35 20.68 13.97
CA ARG A 265 17.71 21.98 14.20
C ARG A 265 16.66 21.97 15.32
N GLU A 266 16.23 20.79 15.75
CA GLU A 266 15.26 20.63 16.85
C GLU A 266 15.93 20.30 18.20
N THR A 267 17.27 20.18 18.26
CA THR A 267 18.11 20.07 19.47
C THR A 267 18.77 21.39 19.78
#